data_7ff7ab670e0fefd24d8918dc431f93ee
#
_entry.id   7ff7ab670e0fefd24d8918dc431f93ee
#
_cell.length_a   1.000
_cell.length_b   1.000
_cell.length_c   1.000
_cell.angle_alpha   90.00
_cell.angle_beta   90.00
_cell.angle_gamma   90.00
#
_symmetry.space_group_name_H-M   'P 1'
#
loop_
_entity.id
_entity.type
_entity.pdbx_description
1 polymer ?
#
loop_
_entity_poly.entity_id
_entity_poly.type
_entity_poly.pdbx_seq_one_letter_code
_entity_poly.pdbx_strand_id
1 'polypeptide(L)'
;MARKVILDVDPGIDDAMAMCIALFDPGLEVVAVTAVGGNCDPEQATRNVQTVIEQLDPPRWPRLGAASPPDEGLPVDGRHLHGDDGLGETNFPVAERQHVHPSEKVICDQIRDASEATVTIVALGPLTNIARAMVYDPELHSVVGQIVMMGGTVSGPGNISPAAEFNIYCDPAAAKAVFRSLSTKTLVPLDVTNQILLSYDLFNQLPDETTRVGRFLRRVLPPAFRGYRQQFGVEGIHVHDTITLMAVTHPELFTTEEMAGEVETSGELTTGMTVFDRRRVPSWRCNMDVVVDMDAKAVTEAIISGIHRAAARER
;
A
#
# COMPACT_ATOMS: atom_id res chain seq x y z
N MET A 1 4.40 7.56 22.11
CA MET A 1 5.54 7.59 21.17
C MET A 1 4.97 7.37 19.78
N ALA A 2 5.56 7.96 18.73
CA ALA A 2 5.13 7.70 17.35
C ALA A 2 5.42 6.23 17.00
N ARG A 3 4.51 5.60 16.25
CA ARG A 3 4.66 4.23 15.74
C ARG A 3 5.69 4.22 14.60
N LYS A 4 6.72 3.40 14.70
CA LYS A 4 7.68 3.21 13.60
C LYS A 4 7.03 2.40 12.49
N VAL A 5 7.07 2.92 11.27
CA VAL A 5 6.49 2.25 10.10
C VAL A 5 7.47 2.20 8.93
N ILE A 6 7.42 1.11 8.19
CA ILE A 6 7.98 0.99 6.84
C ILE A 6 6.79 0.98 5.90
N LEU A 7 6.80 1.87 4.89
CA LEU A 7 5.83 1.83 3.79
C LEU A 7 6.46 1.04 2.65
N ASP A 8 5.85 -0.06 2.23
CA ASP A 8 6.23 -0.83 1.05
C ASP A 8 5.20 -0.58 -0.04
N VAL A 9 5.60 0.10 -1.11
CA VAL A 9 4.70 0.75 -2.07
C VAL A 9 5.11 0.47 -3.52
N ASP A 10 4.15 0.39 -4.42
CA ASP A 10 4.37 0.36 -5.88
C ASP A 10 3.84 1.65 -6.55
N PRO A 11 4.43 2.84 -6.25
CA PRO A 11 3.77 4.13 -6.26
C PRO A 11 2.91 4.41 -7.48
N GLY A 12 1.62 4.17 -7.30
CA GLY A 12 0.52 4.73 -8.04
C GLY A 12 0.01 6.02 -7.39
N ILE A 13 -1.14 6.50 -7.85
CA ILE A 13 -1.71 7.78 -7.37
C ILE A 13 -2.26 7.66 -5.95
N ASP A 14 -2.83 6.52 -5.58
CA ASP A 14 -3.35 6.25 -4.23
C ASP A 14 -2.25 5.96 -3.21
N ASP A 15 -1.16 5.24 -3.58
CA ASP A 15 0.07 5.18 -2.80
C ASP A 15 0.63 6.56 -2.50
N ALA A 16 0.69 7.43 -3.53
CA ALA A 16 1.19 8.79 -3.37
C ALA A 16 0.34 9.60 -2.38
N MET A 17 -0.98 9.40 -2.35
CA MET A 17 -1.87 10.00 -1.36
C MET A 17 -1.61 9.42 0.04
N ALA A 18 -1.44 8.11 0.18
CA ALA A 18 -1.09 7.47 1.44
C ALA A 18 0.26 7.99 1.97
N MET A 19 1.27 8.11 1.10
CA MET A 19 2.56 8.68 1.44
C MET A 19 2.45 10.14 1.90
N CYS A 20 1.62 10.97 1.23
CA CYS A 20 1.34 12.35 1.66
C CYS A 20 0.87 12.41 3.11
N ILE A 21 -0.02 11.52 3.53
CA ILE A 21 -0.54 11.50 4.89
C ILE A 21 0.51 10.97 5.86
N ALA A 22 1.11 9.81 5.55
CA ALA A 22 2.00 9.10 6.46
C ALA A 22 3.27 9.89 6.80
N LEU A 23 3.88 10.57 5.82
CA LEU A 23 5.14 11.32 5.99
C LEU A 23 5.01 12.54 6.92
N PHE A 24 3.79 13.01 7.16
CA PHE A 24 3.53 14.17 8.03
C PHE A 24 2.66 13.83 9.25
N ASP A 25 2.21 12.57 9.40
CA ASP A 25 1.40 12.19 10.56
C ASP A 25 2.25 12.18 11.84
N PRO A 26 1.86 12.94 12.90
CA PRO A 26 2.61 12.99 14.15
C PRO A 26 2.58 11.68 14.94
N GLY A 27 1.63 10.80 14.66
CA GLY A 27 1.51 9.47 15.25
C GLY A 27 2.43 8.44 14.62
N LEU A 28 3.04 8.75 13.45
CA LEU A 28 3.92 7.87 12.71
C LEU A 28 5.36 8.38 12.67
N GLU A 29 6.29 7.46 12.71
CA GLU A 29 7.68 7.64 12.34
C GLU A 29 7.97 6.75 11.14
N VAL A 30 7.87 7.32 9.92
CA VAL A 30 8.19 6.60 8.69
C VAL A 30 9.71 6.44 8.62
N VAL A 31 10.22 5.27 9.00
CA VAL A 31 11.66 4.98 9.04
C VAL A 31 12.21 4.60 7.67
N ALA A 32 11.38 4.00 6.83
CA ALA A 32 11.72 3.72 5.43
C ALA A 32 10.48 3.77 4.53
N VAL A 33 10.74 4.03 3.24
CA VAL A 33 9.81 3.77 2.13
C VAL A 33 10.54 2.89 1.14
N THR A 34 9.98 1.71 0.88
CA THR A 34 10.56 0.71 -0.01
C THR A 34 9.69 0.56 -1.25
N ALA A 35 10.33 0.65 -2.43
CA ALA A 35 9.64 0.47 -3.69
C ALA A 35 9.48 -1.02 -4.03
N VAL A 36 8.34 -1.39 -4.62
CA VAL A 36 8.09 -2.68 -5.25
C VAL A 36 7.51 -2.44 -6.65
N GLY A 37 7.71 -3.36 -7.58
CA GLY A 37 7.07 -3.29 -8.90
C GLY A 37 5.63 -3.76 -8.81
N GLY A 38 4.73 -3.12 -9.56
CA GLY A 38 3.29 -3.41 -9.58
C GLY A 38 2.61 -2.45 -10.55
N ASN A 39 2.11 -1.30 -10.08
CA ASN A 39 1.49 -0.25 -10.89
C ASN A 39 2.38 0.23 -12.05
N CYS A 40 3.69 0.16 -11.88
CA CYS A 40 4.69 0.39 -12.91
C CYS A 40 5.89 -0.57 -12.70
N ASP A 41 6.82 -0.56 -13.66
CA ASP A 41 8.02 -1.37 -13.53
C ASP A 41 8.89 -0.99 -12.32
N PRO A 42 9.78 -1.87 -11.84
CA PRO A 42 10.55 -1.66 -10.61
C PRO A 42 11.43 -0.41 -10.65
N GLU A 43 12.01 -0.06 -11.79
CA GLU A 43 12.85 1.13 -11.93
C GLU A 43 12.00 2.40 -11.79
N GLN A 44 10.85 2.44 -12.46
CA GLN A 44 9.91 3.55 -12.35
C GLN A 44 9.30 3.65 -10.94
N ALA A 45 8.95 2.53 -10.30
CA ALA A 45 8.46 2.51 -8.91
C ALA A 45 9.50 3.12 -7.95
N THR A 46 10.77 2.75 -8.10
CA THR A 46 11.88 3.32 -7.31
C THR A 46 12.00 4.83 -7.53
N ARG A 47 11.91 5.26 -8.78
CA ARG A 47 11.92 6.68 -9.16
C ARG A 47 10.73 7.43 -8.56
N ASN A 48 9.55 6.82 -8.55
CA ASN A 48 8.31 7.42 -8.03
C ASN A 48 8.39 7.62 -6.51
N VAL A 49 8.89 6.64 -5.74
CA VAL A 49 9.13 6.83 -4.29
C VAL A 49 9.97 8.06 -4.03
N GLN A 50 11.10 8.19 -4.74
CA GLN A 50 11.98 9.35 -4.61
C GLN A 50 11.25 10.64 -5.01
N THR A 51 10.54 10.61 -6.15
CA THR A 51 9.77 11.75 -6.66
C THR A 51 8.79 12.27 -5.63
N VAL A 52 7.97 11.39 -5.04
CA VAL A 52 6.98 11.78 -4.03
C VAL A 52 7.67 12.43 -2.83
N ILE A 53 8.76 11.84 -2.33
CA ILE A 53 9.47 12.38 -1.17
C ILE A 53 10.13 13.74 -1.49
N GLU A 54 10.73 13.91 -2.67
CA GLU A 54 11.33 15.20 -3.09
C GLU A 54 10.27 16.29 -3.29
N GLN A 55 9.11 15.95 -3.89
CA GLN A 55 8.04 16.93 -4.09
C GLN A 55 7.42 17.39 -2.77
N LEU A 56 7.27 16.47 -1.81
CA LEU A 56 6.68 16.76 -0.51
C LEU A 56 7.67 17.35 0.48
N ASP A 57 8.98 17.01 0.39
CA ASP A 57 10.05 17.44 1.29
C ASP A 57 9.66 17.36 2.79
N PRO A 58 9.40 16.13 3.29
CA PRO A 58 8.91 15.97 4.65
C PRO A 58 9.95 16.40 5.68
N PRO A 59 9.54 16.76 6.91
CA PRO A 59 10.45 17.20 7.97
C PRO A 59 11.55 16.20 8.30
N ARG A 60 11.30 14.93 8.06
CA ARG A 60 12.24 13.82 8.22
C ARG A 60 12.17 12.91 7.00
N TRP A 61 13.28 12.80 6.30
CA TRP A 61 13.39 11.91 5.15
C TRP A 61 13.55 10.47 5.61
N PRO A 62 12.71 9.55 5.12
CA PRO A 62 12.84 8.13 5.38
C PRO A 62 14.03 7.55 4.60
N ARG A 63 14.46 6.36 5.00
CA ARG A 63 15.38 5.57 4.19
C ARG A 63 14.66 5.02 2.96
N LEU A 64 15.31 4.99 1.79
CA LEU A 64 14.70 4.52 0.56
C LEU A 64 15.23 3.14 0.18
N GLY A 65 14.33 2.24 -0.21
CA GLY A 65 14.63 0.96 -0.83
C GLY A 65 14.29 0.96 -2.32
N ALA A 66 15.14 0.33 -3.14
CA ALA A 66 14.92 0.15 -4.57
C ALA A 66 14.19 -1.16 -4.85
N ALA A 67 13.20 -1.09 -5.74
CA ALA A 67 12.52 -2.27 -6.24
C ALA A 67 13.45 -3.12 -7.12
N SER A 68 13.24 -4.43 -7.05
CA SER A 68 13.83 -5.40 -7.96
C SER A 68 12.71 -6.19 -8.65
N PRO A 69 12.90 -6.65 -9.90
CA PRO A 69 11.90 -7.47 -10.58
C PRO A 69 11.51 -8.69 -9.72
N PRO A 70 10.22 -9.08 -9.70
CA PRO A 70 9.82 -10.32 -9.04
C PRO A 70 10.45 -11.54 -9.74
N ASP A 71 10.73 -12.61 -8.97
CA ASP A 71 11.35 -13.82 -9.53
C ASP A 71 10.37 -14.62 -10.40
N GLU A 72 9.09 -14.65 -10.01
CA GLU A 72 8.01 -15.41 -10.66
C GLU A 72 6.74 -14.56 -10.81
N GLY A 73 6.87 -13.23 -10.89
CA GLY A 73 5.74 -12.31 -11.00
C GLY A 73 4.98 -12.47 -12.32
N LEU A 74 3.68 -12.23 -12.27
CA LEU A 74 2.84 -12.20 -13.46
C LEU A 74 2.90 -10.83 -14.12
N PRO A 75 2.77 -10.76 -15.46
CA PRO A 75 2.73 -9.49 -16.14
C PRO A 75 1.44 -8.76 -15.77
N VAL A 76 1.58 -7.61 -15.14
CA VAL A 76 0.49 -6.71 -14.76
C VAL A 76 0.77 -5.31 -15.26
N ASP A 77 -0.27 -4.50 -15.42
CA ASP A 77 -0.17 -3.14 -15.90
C ASP A 77 -1.22 -2.25 -15.21
N GLY A 78 -0.77 -1.37 -14.32
CA GLY A 78 -1.60 -0.37 -13.63
C GLY A 78 -1.66 0.98 -14.35
N ARG A 79 -0.90 1.17 -15.43
CA ARG A 79 -0.74 2.46 -16.13
C ARG A 79 -2.04 3.02 -16.68
N HIS A 80 -3.02 2.17 -16.99
CA HIS A 80 -4.34 2.59 -17.44
C HIS A 80 -5.12 3.43 -16.40
N LEU A 81 -4.75 3.35 -15.12
CA LEU A 81 -5.31 4.17 -14.03
C LEU A 81 -4.33 5.26 -13.57
N HIS A 82 -3.04 4.93 -13.53
CA HIS A 82 -2.01 5.75 -12.90
C HIS A 82 -1.16 6.55 -13.91
N GLY A 83 -1.37 6.35 -15.21
CA GLY A 83 -0.54 6.96 -16.28
C GLY A 83 0.76 6.17 -16.52
N ASP A 84 1.45 6.46 -17.64
CA ASP A 84 2.66 5.72 -18.04
C ASP A 84 3.80 5.84 -17.03
N ASP A 85 3.87 6.95 -16.30
CA ASP A 85 4.86 7.19 -15.24
C ASP A 85 4.38 6.75 -13.84
N GLY A 86 3.17 6.20 -13.71
CA GLY A 86 2.56 5.81 -12.43
C GLY A 86 2.05 6.99 -11.58
N LEU A 87 2.41 8.22 -11.91
CA LEU A 87 2.02 9.45 -11.19
C LEU A 87 1.23 10.43 -12.07
N GLY A 88 0.42 9.89 -12.99
CA GLY A 88 -0.48 10.69 -13.82
C GLY A 88 0.19 11.47 -14.93
N GLU A 89 1.30 10.99 -15.47
CA GLU A 89 2.09 11.64 -16.51
C GLU A 89 2.59 13.04 -16.11
N THR A 90 2.81 13.23 -14.82
CA THR A 90 3.23 14.52 -14.27
C THR A 90 4.67 14.86 -14.59
N ASN A 91 5.48 13.85 -14.90
CA ASN A 91 6.90 13.98 -15.25
C ASN A 91 7.66 14.91 -14.30
N PHE A 92 7.46 14.76 -13.00
CA PHE A 92 8.17 15.56 -12.00
C PHE A 92 9.69 15.39 -12.14
N PRO A 93 10.46 16.47 -12.03
CA PRO A 93 11.91 16.35 -11.95
C PRO A 93 12.28 15.61 -10.67
N VAL A 94 13.27 14.74 -10.77
CA VAL A 94 13.83 13.98 -9.66
C VAL A 94 15.34 13.92 -9.80
N ALA A 95 16.05 14.03 -8.67
CA ALA A 95 17.52 13.99 -8.66
C ALA A 95 18.05 12.59 -9.01
N GLU A 96 19.18 12.52 -9.71
CA GLU A 96 19.85 11.23 -9.93
C GLU A 96 20.46 10.72 -8.61
N ARG A 97 20.18 9.46 -8.27
CA ARG A 97 20.79 8.78 -7.12
C ARG A 97 21.86 7.80 -7.59
N GLN A 98 23.02 7.87 -6.97
CA GLN A 98 24.15 7.00 -7.32
C GLN A 98 24.12 5.64 -6.61
N HIS A 99 23.49 5.54 -5.44
CA HIS A 99 23.43 4.30 -4.65
C HIS A 99 22.08 4.16 -3.97
N VAL A 100 21.36 3.09 -4.32
CA VAL A 100 20.12 2.70 -3.65
C VAL A 100 20.28 1.25 -3.19
N HIS A 101 19.89 0.95 -1.96
CA HIS A 101 19.88 -0.42 -1.45
C HIS A 101 18.60 -1.14 -1.87
N PRO A 102 18.67 -2.46 -2.11
CA PRO A 102 17.46 -3.26 -2.35
C PRO A 102 16.44 -3.12 -1.22
N SER A 103 15.16 -3.11 -1.56
CA SER A 103 14.06 -2.90 -0.62
C SER A 103 14.06 -3.93 0.51
N GLU A 104 14.24 -5.22 0.21
CA GLU A 104 14.30 -6.29 1.21
C GLU A 104 15.43 -6.09 2.23
N LYS A 105 16.57 -5.58 1.78
CA LYS A 105 17.68 -5.25 2.68
C LYS A 105 17.34 -4.07 3.59
N VAL A 106 16.71 -3.02 3.04
CA VAL A 106 16.30 -1.84 3.82
C VAL A 106 15.27 -2.24 4.87
N ILE A 107 14.31 -3.11 4.53
CA ILE A 107 13.32 -3.66 5.47
C ILE A 107 14.03 -4.36 6.63
N CYS A 108 14.92 -5.30 6.33
CA CYS A 108 15.65 -6.05 7.37
C CYS A 108 16.51 -5.14 8.26
N ASP A 109 17.28 -4.23 7.64
CA ASP A 109 18.12 -3.28 8.38
C ASP A 109 17.28 -2.44 9.36
N GLN A 110 16.15 -1.87 8.90
CA GLN A 110 15.31 -1.00 9.74
C GLN A 110 14.63 -1.76 10.88
N ILE A 111 14.24 -3.01 10.67
CA ILE A 111 13.63 -3.84 11.72
C ILE A 111 14.71 -4.24 12.75
N ARG A 112 15.91 -4.62 12.29
CA ARG A 112 17.02 -5.00 13.20
C ARG A 112 17.59 -3.82 13.99
N ASP A 113 17.59 -2.62 13.42
CA ASP A 113 18.04 -1.39 14.09
C ASP A 113 17.02 -0.88 15.14
N ALA A 114 15.79 -1.37 15.11
CA ALA A 114 14.74 -1.01 16.06
C ALA A 114 14.71 -1.95 17.26
N SER A 115 13.97 -1.56 18.31
CA SER A 115 13.62 -2.47 19.39
C SER A 115 12.71 -3.58 18.84
N GLU A 116 12.80 -4.79 19.39
CA GLU A 116 11.98 -5.93 18.97
C GLU A 116 10.48 -5.59 18.91
N ALA A 117 9.82 -6.09 17.89
CA ALA A 117 8.36 -5.99 17.64
C ALA A 117 7.81 -4.55 17.67
N THR A 118 8.61 -3.53 17.34
CA THR A 118 8.16 -2.12 17.34
C THR A 118 7.91 -1.54 15.97
N VAL A 119 8.35 -2.19 14.89
CA VAL A 119 8.19 -1.71 13.53
C VAL A 119 6.99 -2.38 12.88
N THR A 120 6.08 -1.60 12.33
CA THR A 120 4.97 -2.07 11.49
C THR A 120 5.36 -1.91 10.03
N ILE A 121 5.24 -2.97 9.23
CA ILE A 121 5.28 -2.86 7.77
C ILE A 121 3.87 -2.56 7.28
N VAL A 122 3.70 -1.51 6.49
CA VAL A 122 2.47 -1.18 5.79
C VAL A 122 2.72 -1.46 4.31
N ALA A 123 2.28 -2.63 3.88
CA ALA A 123 2.44 -3.10 2.51
C ALA A 123 1.23 -2.66 1.67
N LEU A 124 1.46 -1.74 0.77
CA LEU A 124 0.43 -1.18 -0.12
C LEU A 124 0.51 -1.77 -1.52
N GLY A 125 1.69 -2.29 -1.92
CA GLY A 125 1.92 -2.98 -3.17
C GLY A 125 2.08 -4.51 -3.02
N PRO A 126 2.52 -5.20 -4.10
CA PRO A 126 2.81 -6.62 -4.10
C PRO A 126 3.78 -7.05 -3.01
N LEU A 127 3.58 -8.23 -2.42
CA LEU A 127 4.31 -8.69 -1.23
C LEU A 127 5.73 -9.23 -1.51
N THR A 128 6.27 -9.00 -2.70
CA THR A 128 7.57 -9.50 -3.17
C THR A 128 8.73 -9.11 -2.23
N ASN A 129 8.80 -7.84 -1.83
CA ASN A 129 9.88 -7.36 -0.96
C ASN A 129 9.81 -8.00 0.43
N ILE A 130 8.61 -8.19 0.97
CA ILE A 130 8.39 -8.78 2.29
C ILE A 130 8.78 -10.26 2.27
N ALA A 131 8.35 -11.00 1.24
CA ALA A 131 8.74 -12.39 1.07
C ALA A 131 10.27 -12.54 0.93
N ARG A 132 10.93 -11.67 0.15
CA ARG A 132 12.38 -11.63 0.02
C ARG A 132 13.08 -11.28 1.32
N ALA A 133 12.54 -10.31 2.08
CA ALA A 133 13.07 -9.95 3.38
C ALA A 133 13.02 -11.14 4.36
N MET A 134 11.96 -11.96 4.32
CA MET A 134 11.86 -13.19 5.10
C MET A 134 12.85 -14.28 4.66
N VAL A 135 13.22 -14.31 3.37
CA VAL A 135 14.29 -15.21 2.87
C VAL A 135 15.67 -14.67 3.26
N TYR A 136 15.87 -13.35 3.16
CA TYR A 136 17.12 -12.70 3.53
C TYR A 136 17.41 -12.79 5.05
N ASP A 137 16.38 -12.64 5.86
CA ASP A 137 16.43 -12.80 7.32
C ASP A 137 15.31 -13.74 7.80
N PRO A 138 15.60 -15.05 7.95
CA PRO A 138 14.61 -16.05 8.37
C PRO A 138 13.99 -15.79 9.75
N GLU A 139 14.63 -14.99 10.59
CA GLU A 139 14.09 -14.63 11.91
C GLU A 139 13.22 -13.37 11.88
N LEU A 140 13.07 -12.73 10.71
CA LEU A 140 12.31 -11.49 10.57
C LEU A 140 10.89 -11.61 11.15
N HIS A 141 10.25 -12.77 10.95
CA HIS A 141 8.90 -13.04 11.45
C HIS A 141 8.76 -12.92 12.98
N SER A 142 9.84 -13.06 13.73
CA SER A 142 9.84 -13.00 15.20
C SER A 142 10.16 -11.60 15.75
N VAL A 143 10.76 -10.73 14.93
CA VAL A 143 11.21 -9.39 15.34
C VAL A 143 10.43 -8.25 14.71
N VAL A 144 9.70 -8.50 13.64
CA VAL A 144 8.74 -7.53 13.08
C VAL A 144 7.55 -7.40 14.05
N GLY A 145 7.08 -6.16 14.26
CA GLY A 145 5.92 -5.93 15.13
C GLY A 145 4.62 -6.43 14.50
N GLN A 146 4.34 -5.98 13.28
CA GLN A 146 3.14 -6.33 12.53
C GLN A 146 3.34 -6.07 11.04
N ILE A 147 2.61 -6.81 10.19
CA ILE A 147 2.47 -6.54 8.77
C ILE A 147 1.01 -6.21 8.50
N VAL A 148 0.72 -4.98 8.06
CA VAL A 148 -0.61 -4.58 7.59
C VAL A 148 -0.53 -4.48 6.08
N MET A 149 -1.36 -5.23 5.36
CA MET A 149 -1.27 -5.35 3.91
C MET A 149 -2.60 -5.03 3.22
N MET A 150 -2.52 -4.19 2.18
CA MET A 150 -3.59 -4.02 1.21
C MET A 150 -3.56 -5.19 0.23
N GLY A 151 -4.67 -5.86 0.02
CA GLY A 151 -4.75 -6.88 -1.02
C GLY A 151 -5.83 -7.92 -0.81
N GLY A 152 -6.03 -8.71 -1.83
CA GLY A 152 -6.97 -9.83 -1.81
C GLY A 152 -8.44 -9.44 -1.72
N THR A 153 -9.26 -10.47 -1.67
CA THR A 153 -10.71 -10.36 -1.47
C THR A 153 -11.20 -11.56 -0.67
N VAL A 154 -12.19 -11.36 0.19
CA VAL A 154 -12.75 -12.41 1.06
C VAL A 154 -13.98 -13.07 0.44
N SER A 155 -14.85 -12.25 -0.15
CA SER A 155 -16.14 -12.69 -0.73
C SER A 155 -16.45 -12.00 -2.05
N GLY A 156 -15.80 -10.85 -2.30
CA GLY A 156 -16.03 -10.04 -3.48
C GLY A 156 -15.31 -10.57 -4.72
N PRO A 157 -15.54 -9.96 -5.87
CA PRO A 157 -14.74 -10.20 -7.06
C PRO A 157 -13.34 -9.62 -6.91
N GLY A 158 -12.40 -10.09 -7.72
CA GLY A 158 -11.12 -9.41 -7.92
C GLY A 158 -11.27 -8.13 -8.76
N ASN A 159 -10.15 -7.43 -8.94
CA ASN A 159 -10.05 -6.22 -9.77
C ASN A 159 -9.08 -6.38 -10.96
N ILE A 160 -8.16 -7.35 -10.91
CA ILE A 160 -7.28 -7.68 -12.05
C ILE A 160 -7.77 -8.91 -12.82
N SER A 161 -8.43 -9.82 -12.14
CA SER A 161 -9.17 -10.93 -12.73
C SER A 161 -10.50 -11.10 -11.97
N PRO A 162 -11.46 -11.91 -12.47
CA PRO A 162 -12.69 -12.17 -11.71
C PRO A 162 -12.48 -12.73 -10.31
N ALA A 163 -11.32 -13.37 -10.06
CA ALA A 163 -11.02 -14.07 -8.81
C ALA A 163 -9.92 -13.42 -7.96
N ALA A 164 -9.07 -12.57 -8.56
CA ALA A 164 -7.86 -12.08 -7.91
C ALA A 164 -7.81 -10.56 -7.82
N GLU A 165 -7.28 -10.09 -6.69
CA GLU A 165 -6.92 -8.71 -6.46
C GLU A 165 -5.49 -8.46 -7.00
N PHE A 166 -5.21 -7.23 -7.42
CA PHE A 166 -4.03 -6.79 -8.15
C PHE A 166 -2.72 -7.12 -7.42
N ASN A 167 -2.55 -6.70 -6.18
CA ASN A 167 -1.29 -6.89 -5.43
C ASN A 167 -0.97 -8.37 -5.22
N ILE A 168 -2.00 -9.18 -4.90
CA ILE A 168 -1.83 -10.62 -4.73
C ILE A 168 -1.55 -11.30 -6.07
N TYR A 169 -2.19 -10.82 -7.16
CA TYR A 169 -2.00 -11.38 -8.50
C TYR A 169 -0.63 -11.05 -9.08
N CYS A 170 -0.03 -9.91 -8.75
CA CYS A 170 1.32 -9.55 -9.22
C CYS A 170 2.38 -10.58 -8.84
N ASP A 171 2.32 -11.10 -7.61
CA ASP A 171 3.25 -12.10 -7.10
C ASP A 171 2.54 -13.06 -6.13
N PRO A 172 1.77 -14.03 -6.66
CA PRO A 172 1.02 -14.96 -5.81
C PRO A 172 1.92 -15.85 -4.95
N ALA A 173 3.14 -16.13 -5.41
CA ALA A 173 4.10 -16.94 -4.66
C ALA A 173 4.61 -16.18 -3.42
N ALA A 174 4.99 -14.92 -3.57
CA ALA A 174 5.36 -14.05 -2.47
C ALA A 174 4.19 -13.85 -1.49
N ALA A 175 2.99 -13.57 -2.00
CA ALA A 175 1.79 -13.44 -1.18
C ALA A 175 1.53 -14.70 -0.35
N LYS A 176 1.61 -15.87 -0.95
CA LYS A 176 1.48 -17.16 -0.26
C LYS A 176 2.53 -17.34 0.83
N ALA A 177 3.79 -16.99 0.56
CA ALA A 177 4.87 -17.08 1.55
C ALA A 177 4.58 -16.17 2.76
N VAL A 178 4.14 -14.94 2.54
CA VAL A 178 3.78 -13.99 3.60
C VAL A 178 2.55 -14.49 4.38
N PHE A 179 1.51 -14.98 3.70
CA PHE A 179 0.31 -15.53 4.36
C PHE A 179 0.66 -16.69 5.30
N ARG A 180 1.59 -17.55 4.91
CA ARG A 180 2.05 -18.70 5.70
C ARG A 180 3.08 -18.37 6.78
N SER A 181 3.66 -17.17 6.77
CA SER A 181 4.62 -16.76 7.78
C SER A 181 4.00 -16.74 9.18
N LEU A 182 4.84 -16.75 10.20
CA LEU A 182 4.41 -16.68 11.62
C LEU A 182 4.27 -15.24 12.12
N SER A 183 4.51 -14.24 11.28
CA SER A 183 4.35 -12.82 11.63
C SER A 183 2.90 -12.51 12.00
N THR A 184 2.68 -11.55 12.90
CA THR A 184 1.37 -10.94 13.11
C THR A 184 0.97 -10.18 11.85
N LYS A 185 -0.21 -10.46 11.30
CA LYS A 185 -0.66 -9.90 10.02
C LYS A 185 -2.10 -9.42 10.08
N THR A 186 -2.35 -8.30 9.42
CA THR A 186 -3.70 -7.79 9.15
C THR A 186 -3.85 -7.56 7.65
N LEU A 187 -4.88 -8.12 7.07
CA LEU A 187 -5.27 -7.93 5.67
C LEU A 187 -6.39 -6.90 5.57
N VAL A 188 -6.26 -5.95 4.67
CA VAL A 188 -7.31 -4.98 4.30
C VAL A 188 -7.76 -5.29 2.87
N PRO A 189 -8.84 -6.07 2.70
CA PRO A 189 -9.25 -6.58 1.38
C PRO A 189 -10.10 -5.60 0.60
N LEU A 190 -10.30 -5.89 -0.71
CA LEU A 190 -11.20 -5.14 -1.58
C LEU A 190 -12.63 -5.04 -1.04
N ASP A 191 -13.10 -6.07 -0.33
CA ASP A 191 -14.44 -6.10 0.28
C ASP A 191 -14.70 -4.87 1.17
N VAL A 192 -13.66 -4.31 1.74
CA VAL A 192 -13.71 -3.12 2.59
C VAL A 192 -13.28 -1.88 1.82
N THR A 193 -12.14 -1.92 1.13
CA THR A 193 -11.62 -0.71 0.47
C THR A 193 -12.50 -0.20 -0.67
N ASN A 194 -13.29 -1.06 -1.31
CA ASN A 194 -14.29 -0.67 -2.31
C ASN A 194 -15.49 0.11 -1.74
N GLN A 195 -15.68 0.16 -0.42
CA GLN A 195 -16.79 0.89 0.19
C GLN A 195 -16.61 2.41 0.10
N ILE A 196 -15.39 2.91 -0.14
CA ILE A 196 -15.12 4.33 -0.33
C ILE A 196 -14.81 4.60 -1.80
N LEU A 197 -15.60 5.49 -2.39
CA LEU A 197 -15.37 6.09 -3.69
C LEU A 197 -15.31 7.61 -3.51
N LEU A 198 -14.11 8.19 -3.55
CA LEU A 198 -13.94 9.63 -3.43
C LEU A 198 -14.37 10.30 -4.72
N SER A 199 -15.40 11.15 -4.63
CA SER A 199 -15.91 11.90 -5.78
C SER A 199 -15.01 13.09 -6.13
N TYR A 200 -15.31 13.73 -7.27
CA TYR A 200 -14.59 14.94 -7.70
C TYR A 200 -14.68 16.11 -6.70
N ASP A 201 -15.63 16.09 -5.76
CA ASP A 201 -15.74 17.07 -4.68
C ASP A 201 -14.52 17.06 -3.74
N LEU A 202 -13.70 16.01 -3.79
CA LEU A 202 -12.39 15.95 -3.13
C LEU A 202 -11.54 17.19 -3.48
N PHE A 203 -11.57 17.67 -4.73
CA PHE A 203 -10.79 18.84 -5.15
C PHE A 203 -11.14 20.11 -4.41
N ASN A 204 -12.42 20.27 -3.98
CA ASN A 204 -12.88 21.38 -3.17
C ASN A 204 -12.38 21.29 -1.72
N GLN A 205 -11.95 20.09 -1.31
CA GLN A 205 -11.49 19.79 0.05
C GLN A 205 -9.96 19.65 0.13
N LEU A 206 -9.25 19.73 -1.00
CA LEU A 206 -7.79 19.70 -0.99
C LEU A 206 -7.22 21.03 -0.43
N PRO A 207 -6.06 20.97 0.25
CA PRO A 207 -5.31 22.18 0.62
C PRO A 207 -5.03 23.08 -0.59
N ASP A 208 -4.76 24.35 -0.32
CA ASP A 208 -4.40 25.33 -1.34
C ASP A 208 -3.12 24.91 -2.07
N GLU A 209 -3.02 25.21 -3.38
CA GLU A 209 -1.85 24.89 -4.21
C GLU A 209 -0.59 25.71 -3.89
N THR A 210 -0.69 26.68 -2.97
CA THR A 210 0.48 27.32 -2.38
C THR A 210 1.25 26.36 -1.47
N THR A 211 0.59 25.33 -0.92
CA THR A 211 1.20 24.26 -0.17
C THR A 211 1.80 23.21 -1.12
N ARG A 212 2.87 22.52 -0.70
CA ARG A 212 3.48 21.43 -1.51
C ARG A 212 2.52 20.27 -1.66
N VAL A 213 1.87 19.85 -0.56
CA VAL A 213 0.87 18.77 -0.54
C VAL A 213 -0.31 19.10 -1.46
N GLY A 214 -0.88 20.31 -1.35
CA GLY A 214 -1.99 20.74 -2.19
C GLY A 214 -1.61 20.77 -3.67
N ARG A 215 -0.46 21.34 -4.00
CA ARG A 215 0.08 21.40 -5.36
C ARG A 215 0.34 20.01 -5.93
N PHE A 216 0.95 19.11 -5.14
CA PHE A 216 1.24 17.74 -5.56
C PHE A 216 -0.05 16.96 -5.84
N LEU A 217 -0.99 16.92 -4.91
CA LEU A 217 -2.24 16.18 -5.07
C LEU A 217 -3.10 16.72 -6.22
N ARG A 218 -3.15 18.05 -6.42
CA ARG A 218 -3.89 18.65 -7.55
C ARG A 218 -3.29 18.33 -8.92
N ARG A 219 -2.04 17.88 -8.98
CA ARG A 219 -1.40 17.43 -10.21
C ARG A 219 -1.58 15.94 -10.47
N VAL A 220 -1.47 15.10 -9.44
CA VAL A 220 -1.50 13.64 -9.61
C VAL A 220 -2.92 13.05 -9.64
N LEU A 221 -3.91 13.67 -8.99
CA LEU A 221 -5.27 13.12 -8.89
C LEU A 221 -6.11 13.21 -10.18
N PRO A 222 -6.07 14.28 -11.00
CA PRO A 222 -6.94 14.39 -12.18
C PRO A 222 -6.81 13.25 -13.19
N PRO A 223 -5.61 12.69 -13.47
CA PRO A 223 -5.47 11.51 -14.32
C PRO A 223 -6.20 10.28 -13.77
N ALA A 224 -6.14 10.02 -12.45
CA ALA A 224 -6.87 8.90 -11.85
C ALA A 224 -8.38 9.03 -12.07
N PHE A 225 -8.97 10.21 -11.83
CA PHE A 225 -10.39 10.43 -12.10
C PHE A 225 -10.76 10.19 -13.57
N ARG A 226 -9.89 10.58 -14.51
CA ARG A 226 -10.10 10.27 -15.94
C ARG A 226 -10.01 8.77 -16.22
N GLY A 227 -9.01 8.10 -15.67
CA GLY A 227 -8.80 6.66 -15.80
C GLY A 227 -10.03 5.88 -15.31
N TYR A 228 -10.47 6.14 -14.09
CA TYR A 228 -11.64 5.49 -13.49
C TYR A 228 -12.91 5.71 -14.30
N ARG A 229 -13.14 6.95 -14.78
CA ARG A 229 -14.29 7.24 -15.63
C ARG A 229 -14.23 6.51 -16.97
N GLN A 230 -13.05 6.44 -17.59
CA GLN A 230 -12.87 5.80 -18.91
C GLN A 230 -12.94 4.27 -18.81
N GLN A 231 -12.37 3.68 -17.76
CA GLN A 231 -12.29 2.22 -17.62
C GLN A 231 -13.54 1.62 -16.99
N PHE A 232 -14.09 2.27 -15.98
CA PHE A 232 -15.16 1.70 -15.15
C PHE A 232 -16.48 2.48 -15.24
N GLY A 233 -16.50 3.66 -15.87
CA GLY A 233 -17.70 4.49 -15.95
C GLY A 233 -18.13 5.10 -14.62
N VAL A 234 -17.23 5.21 -13.63
CA VAL A 234 -17.53 5.76 -12.30
C VAL A 234 -17.04 7.20 -12.16
N GLU A 235 -17.78 8.01 -11.40
CA GLU A 235 -17.47 9.42 -11.13
C GLU A 235 -16.73 9.59 -9.80
N GLY A 236 -15.64 8.84 -9.62
CA GLY A 236 -14.82 8.86 -8.41
C GLY A 236 -13.60 7.98 -8.56
N ILE A 237 -12.78 7.94 -7.51
CA ILE A 237 -11.61 7.07 -7.41
C ILE A 237 -11.67 6.25 -6.12
N HIS A 238 -11.24 5.01 -6.17
CA HIS A 238 -10.90 4.24 -4.99
C HIS A 238 -9.50 4.64 -4.51
N VAL A 239 -9.30 4.55 -3.20
CA VAL A 239 -8.03 4.92 -2.53
C VAL A 239 -7.65 3.81 -1.55
N HIS A 240 -7.44 2.62 -2.11
CA HIS A 240 -7.24 1.36 -1.37
C HIS A 240 -6.10 1.48 -0.35
N ASP A 241 -4.97 2.02 -0.76
CA ASP A 241 -3.76 2.19 0.04
C ASP A 241 -3.95 3.19 1.15
N THR A 242 -4.61 4.31 0.83
CA THR A 242 -4.91 5.32 1.83
C THR A 242 -5.84 4.77 2.92
N ILE A 243 -6.83 3.95 2.56
CA ILE A 243 -7.73 3.27 3.52
C ILE A 243 -6.92 2.29 4.38
N THR A 244 -5.99 1.55 3.77
CA THR A 244 -5.10 0.64 4.51
C THR A 244 -4.21 1.39 5.50
N LEU A 245 -3.68 2.55 5.13
CA LEU A 245 -2.98 3.43 6.06
C LEU A 245 -3.89 3.90 7.21
N MET A 246 -5.18 4.21 6.94
CA MET A 246 -6.13 4.56 7.99
C MET A 246 -6.36 3.40 8.97
N ALA A 247 -6.36 2.15 8.53
CA ALA A 247 -6.45 1.00 9.43
C ALA A 247 -5.26 0.91 10.39
N VAL A 248 -4.10 1.47 10.03
CA VAL A 248 -2.92 1.57 10.92
C VAL A 248 -3.03 2.74 11.89
N THR A 249 -3.51 3.89 11.43
CA THR A 249 -3.53 5.15 12.21
C THR A 249 -4.80 5.32 13.04
N HIS A 250 -5.92 4.76 12.62
CA HIS A 250 -7.25 4.84 13.24
C HIS A 250 -7.89 3.45 13.31
N PRO A 251 -7.25 2.47 13.98
CA PRO A 251 -7.75 1.09 14.01
C PRO A 251 -9.15 0.98 14.63
N GLU A 252 -9.54 1.93 15.45
CA GLU A 252 -10.87 2.01 16.07
C GLU A 252 -12.01 2.21 15.07
N LEU A 253 -11.72 2.62 13.83
CA LEU A 253 -12.70 2.81 12.75
C LEU A 253 -12.95 1.53 11.95
N PHE A 254 -12.23 0.45 12.25
CA PHE A 254 -12.26 -0.79 11.50
C PHE A 254 -12.64 -1.97 12.39
N THR A 255 -13.36 -2.92 11.83
CA THR A 255 -13.69 -4.19 12.48
C THR A 255 -12.87 -5.31 11.85
N THR A 256 -12.21 -6.11 12.68
CA THR A 256 -11.39 -7.25 12.24
C THR A 256 -11.93 -8.57 12.74
N GLU A 257 -11.72 -9.64 11.98
CA GLU A 257 -11.98 -11.02 12.35
C GLU A 257 -10.74 -11.88 12.10
N GLU A 258 -10.43 -12.80 13.03
CA GLU A 258 -9.39 -13.80 12.79
C GLU A 258 -9.84 -14.80 11.74
N MET A 259 -9.04 -14.97 10.68
CA MET A 259 -9.36 -15.90 9.59
C MET A 259 -8.17 -16.77 9.21
N ALA A 260 -8.50 -17.91 8.60
CA ALA A 260 -7.53 -18.77 7.93
C ALA A 260 -7.54 -18.47 6.44
N GLY A 261 -6.49 -17.80 5.97
CA GLY A 261 -6.33 -17.38 4.57
C GLY A 261 -5.19 -18.13 3.87
N GLU A 262 -5.37 -18.38 2.58
CA GLU A 262 -4.38 -19.00 1.69
C GLU A 262 -4.43 -18.32 0.32
N VAL A 263 -3.36 -18.45 -0.49
CA VAL A 263 -3.29 -17.91 -1.85
C VAL A 263 -3.15 -19.03 -2.87
N GLU A 264 -4.00 -19.00 -3.90
CA GLU A 264 -3.91 -19.91 -5.05
C GLU A 264 -2.82 -19.43 -6.02
N THR A 265 -1.89 -20.31 -6.35
CA THR A 265 -0.70 -19.96 -7.16
C THR A 265 -0.63 -20.67 -8.51
N SER A 266 -1.50 -21.63 -8.80
CA SER A 266 -1.39 -22.51 -9.97
C SER A 266 -2.68 -22.78 -10.73
N GLY A 267 -3.80 -22.23 -10.26
CA GLY A 267 -5.09 -22.43 -10.92
C GLY A 267 -5.22 -21.59 -12.19
N GLU A 268 -5.64 -22.19 -13.32
CA GLU A 268 -5.81 -21.50 -14.60
C GLU A 268 -6.70 -20.23 -14.51
N LEU A 269 -7.79 -20.30 -13.74
CA LEU A 269 -8.75 -19.20 -13.57
C LEU A 269 -8.65 -18.52 -12.19
N THR A 270 -7.90 -19.10 -11.27
CA THR A 270 -7.89 -18.70 -9.86
C THR A 270 -6.50 -18.33 -9.34
N THR A 271 -5.50 -18.24 -10.21
CA THR A 271 -4.17 -17.72 -9.83
C THR A 271 -4.29 -16.36 -9.19
N GLY A 272 -3.67 -16.19 -8.02
CA GLY A 272 -3.76 -14.96 -7.22
C GLY A 272 -5.05 -14.83 -6.39
N MET A 273 -5.96 -15.79 -6.45
CA MET A 273 -7.15 -15.77 -5.61
C MET A 273 -6.76 -15.98 -4.14
N THR A 274 -7.27 -15.15 -3.26
CA THR A 274 -7.23 -15.38 -1.82
C THR A 274 -8.43 -16.24 -1.39
N VAL A 275 -8.15 -17.28 -0.63
CA VAL A 275 -9.15 -18.26 -0.18
C VAL A 275 -9.19 -18.29 1.34
N PHE A 276 -10.36 -18.08 1.93
CA PHE A 276 -10.57 -18.09 3.38
C PHE A 276 -11.48 -19.24 3.78
N ASP A 277 -11.12 -19.99 4.85
CA ASP A 277 -11.94 -21.06 5.37
C ASP A 277 -13.13 -20.51 6.21
N ARG A 278 -14.17 -20.10 5.50
CA ARG A 278 -15.40 -19.52 6.08
C ARG A 278 -16.51 -20.55 6.21
N ARG A 279 -16.18 -21.83 6.20
CA ARG A 279 -17.18 -22.89 6.43
C ARG A 279 -17.71 -22.81 7.85
N ARG A 280 -18.94 -23.29 8.05
CA ARG A 280 -19.56 -23.34 9.40
C ARG A 280 -18.70 -24.09 10.43
N VAL A 281 -17.92 -25.05 9.97
CA VAL A 281 -16.90 -25.76 10.76
C VAL A 281 -15.58 -25.62 10.01
N PRO A 282 -14.78 -24.57 10.30
CA PRO A 282 -13.48 -24.39 9.67
C PRO A 282 -12.53 -25.52 10.06
N SER A 283 -11.68 -25.91 9.15
CA SER A 283 -10.64 -26.91 9.43
C SER A 283 -9.23 -26.33 9.35
N TRP A 284 -9.09 -25.14 8.79
CA TRP A 284 -7.80 -24.44 8.75
C TRP A 284 -7.58 -23.65 10.05
N ARG A 285 -6.33 -23.51 10.44
CA ARG A 285 -5.95 -22.68 11.58
C ARG A 285 -5.86 -21.22 11.13
N CYS A 286 -6.49 -20.31 11.89
CA CYS A 286 -6.37 -18.88 11.66
C CYS A 286 -4.89 -18.45 11.65
N ASN A 287 -4.53 -17.61 10.70
CA ASN A 287 -3.17 -17.15 10.47
C ASN A 287 -3.05 -15.64 10.29
N MET A 288 -4.16 -14.90 10.31
CA MET A 288 -4.19 -13.44 10.20
C MET A 288 -5.50 -12.85 10.70
N ASP A 289 -5.44 -11.57 11.03
CA ASP A 289 -6.63 -10.73 11.17
C ASP A 289 -7.03 -10.21 9.78
N VAL A 290 -8.32 -10.16 9.50
CA VAL A 290 -8.87 -9.62 8.25
C VAL A 290 -9.84 -8.50 8.60
N VAL A 291 -9.68 -7.34 8.00
CA VAL A 291 -10.66 -6.26 8.13
C VAL A 291 -11.92 -6.66 7.37
N VAL A 292 -13.06 -6.64 8.05
CA VAL A 292 -14.36 -7.08 7.50
C VAL A 292 -15.34 -5.94 7.33
N ASP A 293 -15.14 -4.82 8.05
CA ASP A 293 -16.00 -3.64 7.98
C ASP A 293 -15.26 -2.38 8.43
N MET A 294 -15.77 -1.19 8.07
CA MET A 294 -15.26 0.09 8.52
C MET A 294 -16.38 1.14 8.63
N ASP A 295 -16.17 2.15 9.45
CA ASP A 295 -16.95 3.40 9.38
C ASP A 295 -16.48 4.25 8.18
N ALA A 296 -17.03 3.98 7.00
CA ALA A 296 -16.60 4.62 5.74
C ALA A 296 -16.67 6.16 5.79
N LYS A 297 -17.63 6.73 6.55
CA LYS A 297 -17.74 8.18 6.70
C LYS A 297 -16.60 8.71 7.55
N ALA A 298 -16.37 8.14 8.72
CA ALA A 298 -15.29 8.56 9.61
C ALA A 298 -13.90 8.35 8.97
N VAL A 299 -13.71 7.26 8.23
CA VAL A 299 -12.47 7.00 7.46
C VAL A 299 -12.26 8.07 6.38
N THR A 300 -13.31 8.47 5.64
CA THR A 300 -13.22 9.55 4.65
C THR A 300 -12.85 10.88 5.33
N GLU A 301 -13.47 11.21 6.46
CA GLU A 301 -13.14 12.42 7.24
C GLU A 301 -11.70 12.37 7.77
N ALA A 302 -11.21 11.21 8.20
CA ALA A 302 -9.83 11.00 8.63
C ALA A 302 -8.82 11.20 7.50
N ILE A 303 -9.12 10.71 6.29
CA ILE A 303 -8.30 10.92 5.08
C ILE A 303 -8.18 12.42 4.78
N ILE A 304 -9.29 13.15 4.69
CA ILE A 304 -9.29 14.59 4.41
C ILE A 304 -8.52 15.35 5.50
N SER A 305 -8.78 15.04 6.78
CA SER A 305 -8.06 15.63 7.91
C SER A 305 -6.56 15.34 7.85
N GLY A 306 -6.18 14.11 7.45
CA GLY A 306 -4.78 13.71 7.26
C GLY A 306 -4.07 14.55 6.20
N ILE A 307 -4.72 14.77 5.04
CA ILE A 307 -4.21 15.61 3.96
C ILE A 307 -4.01 17.07 4.44
N HIS A 308 -4.99 17.65 5.13
CA HIS A 308 -4.85 19.00 5.67
C HIS A 308 -3.77 19.11 6.74
N ARG A 309 -3.63 18.09 7.60
CA ARG A 309 -2.58 18.02 8.60
C ARG A 309 -1.19 17.95 7.94
N ALA A 310 -1.06 17.19 6.85
CA ALA A 310 0.17 17.12 6.08
C ALA A 310 0.56 18.51 5.53
N ALA A 311 -0.37 19.21 4.89
CA ALA A 311 -0.14 20.57 4.38
C ALA A 311 0.20 21.59 5.47
N ALA A 312 -0.36 21.45 6.66
CA ALA A 312 -0.08 22.35 7.79
C ALA A 312 1.30 22.09 8.45
N ARG A 313 1.95 20.94 8.15
CA ARG A 313 3.23 20.53 8.75
C ARG A 313 4.40 20.56 7.76
N GLU A 314 4.18 20.89 6.52
CA GLU A 314 5.26 21.16 5.56
C GLU A 314 6.05 22.42 5.98
N ARG A 315 7.33 22.49 5.61
CA ARG A 315 8.25 23.60 5.95
C ARG A 315 8.22 24.73 4.93
#